data_fe7bf48a6a1dfac214e6230d1e5964af
#
_entry.id   fe7bf48a6a1dfac214e6230d1e5964af
#
_cell.length_a   1.000
_cell.length_b   1.000
_cell.length_c   1.000
_cell.angle_alpha   90.00
_cell.angle_beta   90.00
_cell.angle_gamma   90.00
#
_symmetry.space_group_name_H-M   'P 1'
#
loop_
_entity.id
_entity.type
_entity.pdbx_description
1 polymer ?
#
loop_
_entity_poly.entity_id
_entity_poly.type
_entity_poly.pdbx_seq_one_letter_code
_entity_poly.pdbx_strand_id
1 'polypeptide(L)'
;MNNILTEKEYQRYIIEQLVKTECGYVEAPAAEFDRLFAMNRKALFAFLDATQPEKLQALRKIYKEKTEDTLVAFINQQETRANGSRLDVLKHGVELANIHLDLMYTKPATTFNKELNALYHKNIFTVSEEVWASDDERIDMVIFLNGLAIITFELKCNAAGQSYQDAIYQYRMQRNPKDRLFLWKAGSLVNFAMDLEQAYMCTKLSGSSTFFLPFNMGCGEGIQV
;
A
#
# COMPACT_ATOMS: atom_id res chain seq x y z
N MET A 1 22.04 12.29 15.71
CA MET A 1 21.50 11.90 14.40
C MET A 1 22.28 10.68 13.94
N ASN A 2 21.63 9.56 13.67
CA ASN A 2 22.34 8.43 13.06
C ASN A 2 22.82 8.86 11.67
N ASN A 3 24.08 8.59 11.40
CA ASN A 3 24.67 8.93 10.11
C ASN A 3 24.22 7.84 9.11
N ILE A 4 23.13 8.10 8.36
CA ILE A 4 22.61 7.18 7.34
C ILE A 4 23.53 7.27 6.13
N LEU A 5 24.27 6.20 5.85
CA LEU A 5 25.28 6.14 4.80
C LEU A 5 24.88 5.22 3.63
N THR A 6 23.85 4.38 3.83
CA THR A 6 23.39 3.41 2.83
C THR A 6 21.88 3.48 2.64
N GLU A 7 21.42 3.06 1.47
CA GLU A 7 20.00 2.94 1.14
C GLU A 7 19.27 1.99 2.10
N LYS A 8 19.91 0.88 2.48
CA LYS A 8 19.37 -0.08 3.43
C LYS A 8 19.20 0.51 4.85
N GLU A 9 20.13 1.31 5.32
CA GLU A 9 20.00 2.02 6.61
C GLU A 9 18.86 3.04 6.56
N TYR A 10 18.71 3.73 5.43
CA TYR A 10 17.61 4.67 5.23
C TYR A 10 16.24 3.96 5.23
N GLN A 11 16.13 2.87 4.48
CA GLN A 11 14.93 2.03 4.46
C GLN A 11 14.59 1.53 5.87
N ARG A 12 15.56 0.97 6.60
CA ARG A 12 15.35 0.49 7.96
C ARG A 12 14.91 1.62 8.91
N TYR A 13 15.53 2.78 8.80
CA TYR A 13 15.16 3.96 9.58
C TYR A 13 13.68 4.34 9.36
N ILE A 14 13.22 4.40 8.10
CA ILE A 14 11.81 4.71 7.79
C ILE A 14 10.87 3.67 8.43
N ILE A 15 11.16 2.38 8.27
CA ILE A 15 10.35 1.30 8.85
C ILE A 15 10.27 1.43 10.37
N GLU A 16 11.40 1.68 11.03
CA GLU A 16 11.44 1.88 12.48
C GLU A 16 10.61 3.08 12.95
N GLN A 17 10.57 4.18 12.17
CA GLN A 17 9.69 5.30 12.49
C GLN A 17 8.21 4.94 12.32
N LEU A 18 7.85 4.21 11.25
CA LEU A 18 6.47 3.80 10.98
C LEU A 18 5.94 2.80 12.02
N VAL A 19 6.79 1.89 12.49
CA VAL A 19 6.42 0.84 13.46
C VAL A 19 6.32 1.36 14.89
N LYS A 20 6.80 2.58 15.19
CA LYS A 20 6.59 3.19 16.50
C LYS A 20 5.12 3.25 16.87
N THR A 21 4.84 3.10 18.16
CA THR A 21 3.47 3.04 18.73
C THR A 21 2.59 4.20 18.27
N GLU A 22 3.15 5.37 18.08
CA GLU A 22 2.43 6.59 17.66
C GLU A 22 1.92 6.49 16.21
N CYS A 23 2.65 5.79 15.33
CA CYS A 23 2.27 5.61 13.92
C CYS A 23 1.40 4.37 13.71
N GLY A 24 1.58 3.34 14.53
CA GLY A 24 0.74 2.14 14.55
C GLY A 24 0.87 1.20 13.37
N TYR A 25 1.96 1.29 12.58
CA TYR A 25 2.23 0.35 11.50
C TYR A 25 2.79 -0.97 12.06
N VAL A 26 2.52 -2.05 11.35
CA VAL A 26 3.05 -3.38 11.66
C VAL A 26 3.97 -3.81 10.53
N GLU A 27 5.20 -4.21 10.87
CA GLU A 27 6.12 -4.79 9.89
C GLU A 27 5.64 -6.19 9.51
N ALA A 28 5.54 -6.45 8.20
CA ALA A 28 5.14 -7.75 7.66
C ALA A 28 6.23 -8.30 6.74
N PRO A 29 6.54 -9.62 6.82
CA PRO A 29 7.51 -10.23 5.93
C PRO A 29 7.13 -10.08 4.45
N ALA A 30 8.10 -9.79 3.57
CA ALA A 30 7.90 -9.73 2.12
C ALA A 30 7.29 -11.03 1.55
N ALA A 31 7.56 -12.17 2.18
CA ALA A 31 7.00 -13.46 1.79
C ALA A 31 5.47 -13.57 1.94
N GLU A 32 4.84 -12.67 2.71
CA GLU A 32 3.37 -12.59 2.83
C GLU A 32 2.72 -11.84 1.67
N PHE A 33 3.50 -11.24 0.78
CA PHE A 33 2.98 -10.54 -0.38
C PHE A 33 2.52 -11.50 -1.46
N ASP A 34 1.23 -11.44 -1.78
CA ASP A 34 0.66 -12.13 -2.93
C ASP A 34 0.80 -11.25 -4.17
N ARG A 35 1.80 -11.57 -4.99
CA ARG A 35 2.13 -10.85 -6.21
C ARG A 35 1.00 -10.86 -7.24
N LEU A 36 0.23 -11.96 -7.31
CA LEU A 36 -0.85 -12.11 -8.28
C LEU A 36 -1.96 -11.06 -8.09
N PHE A 37 -2.20 -10.67 -6.85
CA PHE A 37 -3.27 -9.76 -6.47
C PHE A 37 -2.76 -8.42 -5.88
N ALA A 38 -1.45 -8.28 -5.71
CA ALA A 38 -0.79 -7.15 -5.05
C ALA A 38 -1.38 -6.87 -3.66
N MET A 39 -1.39 -7.90 -2.80
CA MET A 39 -1.95 -7.80 -1.45
C MET A 39 -1.22 -8.69 -0.43
N ASN A 40 -1.40 -8.40 0.84
CA ASN A 40 -1.06 -9.25 1.96
C ASN A 40 -2.35 -9.92 2.44
N ARG A 41 -2.57 -11.19 2.07
CA ARG A 41 -3.79 -11.93 2.42
C ARG A 41 -3.95 -12.09 3.92
N LYS A 42 -2.87 -12.35 4.64
CA LYS A 42 -2.91 -12.51 6.09
C LYS A 42 -3.44 -11.26 6.80
N ALA A 43 -2.97 -10.08 6.40
CA ALA A 43 -3.46 -8.81 6.94
C ALA A 43 -4.93 -8.56 6.56
N LEU A 44 -5.34 -8.91 5.32
CA LEU A 44 -6.74 -8.77 4.88
C LEU A 44 -7.68 -9.62 5.73
N PHE A 45 -7.37 -10.90 5.92
CA PHE A 45 -8.23 -11.78 6.69
C PHE A 45 -8.20 -11.48 8.19
N ALA A 46 -7.06 -11.04 8.73
CA ALA A 46 -6.98 -10.55 10.11
C ALA A 46 -7.89 -9.34 10.35
N PHE A 47 -7.93 -8.39 9.40
CA PHE A 47 -8.84 -7.24 9.45
C PHE A 47 -10.31 -7.67 9.38
N LEU A 48 -10.66 -8.55 8.44
CA LEU A 48 -12.05 -9.03 8.27
C LEU A 48 -12.52 -9.84 9.48
N ASP A 49 -11.71 -10.73 10.03
CA ASP A 49 -12.04 -11.48 11.25
C ASP A 49 -12.20 -10.56 12.47
N ALA A 50 -11.40 -9.48 12.57
CA ALA A 50 -11.49 -8.53 13.67
C ALA A 50 -12.70 -7.59 13.57
N THR A 51 -13.21 -7.32 12.37
CA THR A 51 -14.24 -6.30 12.13
C THR A 51 -15.59 -6.87 11.70
N GLN A 52 -15.61 -7.99 10.99
CA GLN A 52 -16.80 -8.55 10.35
C GLN A 52 -16.83 -10.10 10.43
N PRO A 53 -16.58 -10.70 11.63
CA PRO A 53 -16.43 -12.15 11.76
C PRO A 53 -17.66 -12.93 11.30
N GLU A 54 -18.87 -12.42 11.56
CA GLU A 54 -20.12 -13.08 11.17
C GLU A 54 -20.28 -13.15 9.66
N LYS A 55 -19.97 -12.06 8.95
CA LYS A 55 -20.03 -11.99 7.49
C LYS A 55 -18.99 -12.93 6.86
N LEU A 56 -17.78 -12.94 7.39
CA LEU A 56 -16.72 -13.84 6.92
C LEU A 56 -17.08 -15.31 7.19
N GLN A 57 -17.71 -15.61 8.34
CA GLN A 57 -18.18 -16.94 8.66
C GLN A 57 -19.32 -17.37 7.71
N ALA A 58 -20.21 -16.46 7.33
CA ALA A 58 -21.25 -16.73 6.33
C ALA A 58 -20.67 -17.09 4.96
N LEU A 59 -19.62 -16.39 4.51
CA LEU A 59 -18.89 -16.75 3.29
C LEU A 59 -18.20 -18.11 3.43
N ARG A 60 -17.59 -18.42 4.59
CA ARG A 60 -16.96 -19.73 4.87
C ARG A 60 -17.98 -20.89 4.80
N LYS A 61 -19.24 -20.66 5.17
CA LYS A 61 -20.31 -21.66 4.99
C LYS A 61 -20.64 -21.92 3.53
N ILE A 62 -20.58 -20.89 2.67
CA ILE A 62 -20.88 -20.98 1.24
C ILE A 62 -19.71 -21.60 0.46
N TYR A 63 -18.50 -21.05 0.62
CA TYR A 63 -17.34 -21.39 -0.20
C TYR A 63 -16.38 -22.39 0.46
N LYS A 64 -16.58 -22.69 1.75
CA LYS A 64 -15.78 -23.63 2.53
C LYS A 64 -14.27 -23.27 2.46
N GLU A 65 -13.43 -24.24 2.11
CA GLU A 65 -11.98 -24.07 2.00
C GLU A 65 -11.55 -23.07 0.91
N LYS A 66 -12.41 -22.82 -0.08
CA LYS A 66 -12.13 -21.87 -1.17
C LYS A 66 -12.49 -20.41 -0.84
N THR A 67 -12.94 -20.13 0.38
CA THR A 67 -13.43 -18.79 0.76
C THR A 67 -12.38 -17.71 0.51
N GLU A 68 -11.15 -17.92 0.96
CA GLU A 68 -10.09 -16.93 0.84
C GLU A 68 -9.73 -16.66 -0.62
N ASP A 69 -9.50 -17.73 -1.41
CA ASP A 69 -9.17 -17.59 -2.83
C ASP A 69 -10.31 -16.94 -3.61
N THR A 70 -11.56 -17.33 -3.30
CA THR A 70 -12.74 -16.76 -3.97
C THR A 70 -12.88 -15.28 -3.66
N LEU A 71 -12.74 -14.88 -2.40
CA LEU A 71 -12.87 -13.48 -1.99
C LEU A 71 -11.75 -12.62 -2.59
N VAL A 72 -10.51 -13.08 -2.53
CA VAL A 72 -9.34 -12.38 -3.09
C VAL A 72 -9.48 -12.22 -4.61
N ALA A 73 -9.85 -13.29 -5.32
CA ALA A 73 -10.11 -13.23 -6.76
C ALA A 73 -11.26 -12.27 -7.10
N PHE A 74 -12.32 -12.26 -6.29
CA PHE A 74 -13.45 -11.35 -6.47
C PHE A 74 -13.06 -9.88 -6.23
N ILE A 75 -12.32 -9.57 -5.17
CA ILE A 75 -11.79 -8.21 -4.95
C ILE A 75 -10.97 -7.76 -6.16
N ASN A 76 -10.05 -8.60 -6.64
CA ASN A 76 -9.26 -8.31 -7.83
C ASN A 76 -10.13 -8.06 -9.07
N GLN A 77 -11.19 -8.83 -9.26
CA GLN A 77 -12.14 -8.61 -10.36
C GLN A 77 -12.83 -7.25 -10.24
N GLN A 78 -13.24 -6.85 -9.03
CA GLN A 78 -13.87 -5.55 -8.80
C GLN A 78 -12.89 -4.39 -9.05
N GLU A 79 -11.61 -4.54 -8.68
CA GLU A 79 -10.57 -3.54 -8.93
C GLU A 79 -10.23 -3.37 -10.42
N THR A 80 -10.23 -4.48 -11.18
CA THR A 80 -9.76 -4.52 -12.58
C THR A 80 -10.85 -4.35 -13.62
N ARG A 81 -12.13 -4.37 -13.24
CA ARG A 81 -13.25 -4.11 -14.18
C ARG A 81 -13.16 -2.68 -14.74
N ALA A 82 -13.82 -2.41 -15.86
CA ALA A 82 -13.71 -1.15 -16.63
C ALA A 82 -13.89 0.13 -15.78
N ASN A 83 -14.84 0.13 -14.83
CA ASN A 83 -15.10 1.26 -13.93
C ASN A 83 -14.64 0.99 -12.49
N GLY A 84 -13.83 -0.04 -12.28
CA GLY A 84 -13.34 -0.40 -10.95
C GLY A 84 -12.03 0.30 -10.60
N SER A 85 -11.72 0.28 -9.31
CA SER A 85 -10.40 0.67 -8.81
C SER A 85 -10.17 0.14 -7.40
N ARG A 86 -8.90 0.07 -6.97
CA ARG A 86 -8.53 -0.22 -5.59
C ARG A 86 -9.11 0.79 -4.61
N LEU A 87 -9.08 2.08 -4.97
CA LEU A 87 -9.67 3.13 -4.14
C LEU A 87 -11.19 2.95 -3.99
N ASP A 88 -11.85 2.50 -5.05
CA ASP A 88 -13.30 2.27 -5.04
C ASP A 88 -13.66 1.11 -4.10
N VAL A 89 -12.98 -0.03 -4.21
CA VAL A 89 -13.23 -1.17 -3.31
C VAL A 89 -12.86 -0.87 -1.86
N LEU A 90 -11.83 -0.07 -1.62
CA LEU A 90 -11.50 0.39 -0.26
C LEU A 90 -12.62 1.25 0.32
N LYS A 91 -13.17 2.18 -0.47
CA LYS A 91 -14.20 3.13 0.00
C LYS A 91 -15.59 2.51 0.14
N HIS A 92 -15.95 1.61 -0.75
CA HIS A 92 -17.32 1.10 -0.86
C HIS A 92 -17.44 -0.38 -0.53
N GLY A 93 -16.31 -1.03 -0.22
CA GLY A 93 -16.31 -2.47 0.02
C GLY A 93 -16.63 -3.31 -1.22
N VAL A 94 -16.95 -4.56 -1.00
CA VAL A 94 -17.38 -5.50 -2.04
C VAL A 94 -18.57 -6.32 -1.58
N GLU A 95 -19.42 -6.73 -2.52
CA GLU A 95 -20.59 -7.57 -2.24
C GLU A 95 -20.44 -8.92 -2.94
N LEU A 96 -20.17 -9.97 -2.17
CA LEU A 96 -20.03 -11.35 -2.65
C LEU A 96 -21.13 -12.22 -2.06
N ALA A 97 -21.89 -12.93 -2.92
CA ALA A 97 -23.00 -13.78 -2.52
C ALA A 97 -24.04 -13.06 -1.62
N ASN A 98 -24.39 -11.82 -1.95
CA ASN A 98 -25.26 -10.92 -1.17
C ASN A 98 -24.74 -10.61 0.25
N ILE A 99 -23.45 -10.78 0.49
CA ILE A 99 -22.80 -10.41 1.73
C ILE A 99 -21.85 -9.24 1.44
N HIS A 100 -22.17 -8.08 2.00
CA HIS A 100 -21.34 -6.89 1.87
C HIS A 100 -20.20 -6.92 2.88
N LEU A 101 -18.96 -6.73 2.40
CA LEU A 101 -17.74 -6.60 3.20
C LEU A 101 -17.14 -5.21 3.03
N ASP A 102 -16.94 -4.52 4.14
CA ASP A 102 -16.15 -3.29 4.17
C ASP A 102 -14.66 -3.64 4.13
N LEU A 103 -13.88 -2.95 3.29
CA LEU A 103 -12.44 -3.16 3.17
C LEU A 103 -11.62 -2.08 3.87
N MET A 104 -12.27 -1.03 4.35
CA MET A 104 -11.66 0.06 5.11
C MET A 104 -12.72 0.79 5.91
N TYR A 105 -12.35 1.31 7.07
CA TYR A 105 -13.18 2.26 7.83
C TYR A 105 -12.53 3.63 7.82
N THR A 106 -13.26 4.64 7.32
CA THR A 106 -12.80 6.04 7.31
C THR A 106 -12.85 6.66 8.69
N LYS A 107 -11.96 7.62 8.95
CA LYS A 107 -11.98 8.39 10.21
C LYS A 107 -13.33 9.13 10.32
N PRO A 108 -14.10 8.91 11.40
CA PRO A 108 -15.35 9.64 11.60
C PRO A 108 -15.09 11.14 11.76
N ALA A 109 -16.01 11.96 11.26
CA ALA A 109 -15.92 13.42 11.38
C ALA A 109 -15.98 13.89 12.85
N THR A 110 -16.62 13.08 13.73
CA THR A 110 -16.75 13.38 15.16
C THR A 110 -16.49 12.10 15.99
N THR A 111 -16.12 12.28 17.25
CA THR A 111 -15.90 11.18 18.19
C THR A 111 -17.19 10.68 18.86
N PHE A 112 -18.36 11.24 18.53
CA PHE A 112 -19.63 10.89 19.17
C PHE A 112 -20.07 9.46 18.83
N ASN A 113 -19.81 8.98 17.64
CA ASN A 113 -20.08 7.59 17.28
C ASN A 113 -18.91 6.70 17.71
N LYS A 114 -19.02 6.13 18.91
CA LYS A 114 -17.97 5.28 19.50
C LYS A 114 -17.72 4.01 18.69
N GLU A 115 -18.75 3.43 18.07
CA GLU A 115 -18.63 2.21 17.27
C GLU A 115 -17.84 2.46 15.99
N LEU A 116 -18.18 3.50 15.22
CA LEU A 116 -17.44 3.87 14.02
C LEU A 116 -15.99 4.25 14.35
N ASN A 117 -15.78 4.92 15.48
CA ASN A 117 -14.43 5.27 15.92
C ASN A 117 -13.62 4.02 16.29
N ALA A 118 -14.23 3.05 16.98
CA ALA A 118 -13.60 1.77 17.28
C ALA A 118 -13.27 0.97 16.02
N LEU A 119 -14.15 0.96 15.03
CA LEU A 119 -13.91 0.31 13.74
C LEU A 119 -12.76 0.99 12.95
N TYR A 120 -12.72 2.33 12.94
CA TYR A 120 -11.61 3.06 12.32
C TYR A 120 -10.25 2.64 12.89
N HIS A 121 -10.15 2.48 14.20
CA HIS A 121 -8.92 2.05 14.87
C HIS A 121 -8.56 0.56 14.66
N LYS A 122 -9.45 -0.20 14.04
CA LYS A 122 -9.17 -1.59 13.62
C LYS A 122 -8.56 -1.70 12.23
N ASN A 123 -8.44 -0.60 11.47
CA ASN A 123 -7.66 -0.64 10.24
C ASN A 123 -6.23 -1.07 10.54
N ILE A 124 -5.69 -1.95 9.72
CA ILE A 124 -4.35 -2.49 9.84
C ILE A 124 -3.47 -1.89 8.74
N PHE A 125 -2.47 -1.11 9.14
CA PHE A 125 -1.42 -0.67 8.25
C PHE A 125 -0.22 -1.60 8.41
N THR A 126 0.21 -2.23 7.30
CA THR A 126 1.45 -3.01 7.31
C THR A 126 2.48 -2.39 6.37
N VAL A 127 3.75 -2.56 6.69
CA VAL A 127 4.88 -2.19 5.85
C VAL A 127 5.73 -3.42 5.61
N SER A 128 6.13 -3.64 4.34
CA SER A 128 7.05 -4.70 3.95
C SER A 128 8.21 -4.11 3.17
N GLU A 129 9.42 -4.59 3.46
CA GLU A 129 10.63 -4.25 2.72
C GLU A 129 10.94 -5.28 1.64
N GLU A 130 11.65 -4.87 0.59
CA GLU A 130 12.22 -5.77 -0.43
C GLU A 130 11.16 -6.66 -1.11
N VAL A 131 10.06 -6.05 -1.52
CA VAL A 131 8.90 -6.77 -2.08
C VAL A 131 9.09 -7.06 -3.56
N TRP A 132 8.98 -8.32 -3.96
CA TRP A 132 9.08 -8.75 -5.36
C TRP A 132 7.79 -8.45 -6.14
N ALA A 133 7.80 -7.42 -6.95
CA ALA A 133 6.69 -7.05 -7.84
C ALA A 133 6.58 -7.99 -9.04
N SER A 134 7.72 -8.47 -9.56
CA SER A 134 7.84 -9.51 -10.60
C SER A 134 9.03 -10.43 -10.28
N ASP A 135 9.41 -11.30 -11.22
CA ASP A 135 10.57 -12.19 -11.01
C ASP A 135 11.90 -11.42 -10.99
N ASP A 136 11.95 -10.28 -11.67
CA ASP A 136 13.15 -9.47 -11.84
C ASP A 136 13.07 -8.09 -11.15
N GLU A 137 11.90 -7.72 -10.61
CA GLU A 137 11.66 -6.39 -10.05
C GLU A 137 11.35 -6.44 -8.57
N ARG A 138 12.20 -5.85 -7.76
CA ARG A 138 12.04 -5.73 -6.32
C ARG A 138 11.88 -4.26 -5.95
N ILE A 139 10.85 -3.96 -5.16
CA ILE A 139 10.53 -2.64 -4.64
C ILE A 139 11.08 -2.53 -3.22
N ASP A 140 11.71 -1.41 -2.91
CA ASP A 140 12.36 -1.21 -1.63
C ASP A 140 11.36 -1.31 -0.47
N MET A 141 10.17 -0.68 -0.61
CA MET A 141 9.17 -0.73 0.45
C MET A 141 7.75 -0.59 -0.10
N VAL A 142 6.82 -1.33 0.51
CA VAL A 142 5.38 -1.27 0.21
C VAL A 142 4.57 -1.11 1.49
N ILE A 143 3.62 -0.17 1.48
CA ILE A 143 2.62 -0.03 2.55
C ILE A 143 1.29 -0.60 2.08
N PHE A 144 0.66 -1.35 2.98
CA PHE A 144 -0.66 -1.93 2.79
C PHE A 144 -1.66 -1.37 3.80
N LEU A 145 -2.89 -1.19 3.38
CA LEU A 145 -4.05 -0.93 4.23
C LEU A 145 -4.98 -2.14 4.18
N ASN A 146 -5.19 -2.77 5.33
CA ASN A 146 -6.02 -3.97 5.44
C ASN A 146 -5.65 -5.04 4.41
N GLY A 147 -4.35 -5.19 4.16
CA GLY A 147 -3.79 -6.13 3.21
C GLY A 147 -3.74 -5.67 1.75
N LEU A 148 -4.37 -4.56 1.34
CA LEU A 148 -4.29 -4.04 -0.02
C LEU A 148 -3.10 -3.09 -0.16
N ALA A 149 -2.21 -3.31 -1.14
CA ALA A 149 -1.07 -2.43 -1.39
C ALA A 149 -1.54 -1.04 -1.82
N ILE A 150 -1.15 0.00 -1.07
CA ILE A 150 -1.59 1.38 -1.33
C ILE A 150 -0.45 2.31 -1.71
N ILE A 151 0.76 2.09 -1.21
CA ILE A 151 1.90 2.96 -1.48
C ILE A 151 3.13 2.10 -1.75
N THR A 152 3.94 2.48 -2.74
CA THR A 152 5.27 1.93 -2.99
C THR A 152 6.33 3.00 -2.85
N PHE A 153 7.56 2.59 -2.51
CA PHE A 153 8.71 3.49 -2.37
C PHE A 153 9.92 2.92 -3.09
N GLU A 154 10.60 3.77 -3.84
CA GLU A 154 11.98 3.61 -4.26
C GLU A 154 12.82 4.63 -3.49
N LEU A 155 13.81 4.14 -2.78
CA LEU A 155 14.61 4.92 -1.86
C LEU A 155 16.04 5.03 -2.39
N LYS A 156 16.64 6.21 -2.22
CA LYS A 156 18.04 6.44 -2.58
C LYS A 156 18.77 7.14 -1.44
N CYS A 157 20.08 6.95 -1.39
CA CYS A 157 20.89 7.55 -0.36
C CYS A 157 21.95 8.49 -0.99
N ASN A 158 21.85 9.78 -0.68
CA ASN A 158 22.73 10.81 -1.22
C ASN A 158 24.21 10.55 -0.82
N ALA A 159 24.44 9.94 0.35
CA ALA A 159 25.78 9.56 0.79
C ALA A 159 26.42 8.49 -0.11
N ALA A 160 25.62 7.69 -0.82
CA ALA A 160 26.07 6.74 -1.84
C ALA A 160 26.18 7.35 -3.25
N GLY A 161 25.98 8.67 -3.39
CA GLY A 161 26.03 9.38 -4.67
C GLY A 161 24.77 9.21 -5.53
N GLN A 162 23.67 8.71 -4.96
CA GLN A 162 22.37 8.54 -5.61
C GLN A 162 21.35 9.52 -5.03
N SER A 163 20.33 9.85 -5.82
CA SER A 163 19.30 10.82 -5.45
C SER A 163 17.89 10.33 -5.81
N TYR A 164 16.87 11.09 -5.43
CA TYR A 164 15.49 10.85 -5.85
C TYR A 164 15.34 10.76 -7.39
N GLN A 165 16.24 11.38 -8.17
CA GLN A 165 16.24 11.29 -9.64
C GLN A 165 16.52 9.86 -10.11
N ASP A 166 17.40 9.14 -9.41
CA ASP A 166 17.68 7.73 -9.69
C ASP A 166 16.46 6.85 -9.34
N ALA A 167 15.76 7.16 -8.25
CA ALA A 167 14.51 6.50 -7.91
C ALA A 167 13.41 6.76 -8.97
N ILE A 168 13.27 8.01 -9.47
CA ILE A 168 12.40 8.34 -10.59
C ILE A 168 12.79 7.57 -11.84
N TYR A 169 14.09 7.47 -12.14
CA TYR A 169 14.58 6.70 -13.27
C TYR A 169 14.20 5.22 -13.16
N GLN A 170 14.33 4.61 -11.96
CA GLN A 170 13.89 3.23 -11.72
C GLN A 170 12.41 3.05 -12.05
N TYR A 171 11.51 3.90 -11.53
CA TYR A 171 10.09 3.83 -11.86
C TYR A 171 9.81 3.99 -13.35
N ARG A 172 10.52 4.86 -14.05
CA ARG A 172 10.31 5.14 -15.46
C ARG A 172 10.82 4.04 -16.38
N MET A 173 11.97 3.47 -16.05
CA MET A 173 12.74 2.64 -16.98
C MET A 173 12.82 1.18 -16.56
N GLN A 174 12.62 0.88 -15.25
CA GLN A 174 12.85 -0.45 -14.71
C GLN A 174 11.59 -1.04 -14.07
N ARG A 175 10.49 -0.30 -13.94
CA ARG A 175 9.23 -0.80 -13.39
C ARG A 175 8.19 -0.92 -14.50
N ASN A 176 7.59 -2.12 -14.59
CA ASN A 176 6.60 -2.38 -15.61
C ASN A 176 5.21 -1.89 -15.17
N PRO A 177 4.60 -0.88 -15.84
CA PRO A 177 3.26 -0.39 -15.47
C PRO A 177 2.13 -1.42 -15.57
N LYS A 178 2.40 -2.59 -16.19
CA LYS A 178 1.43 -3.68 -16.34
C LYS A 178 1.49 -4.67 -15.18
N ASP A 179 2.53 -4.64 -14.37
CA ASP A 179 2.62 -5.49 -13.18
C ASP A 179 1.51 -5.16 -12.20
N ARG A 180 0.97 -6.18 -11.56
CA ARG A 180 -0.22 -6.04 -10.72
C ARG A 180 -0.06 -4.98 -9.63
N LEU A 181 1.14 -4.83 -9.08
CA LEU A 181 1.45 -3.82 -8.06
C LEU A 181 1.34 -2.39 -8.60
N PHE A 182 1.67 -2.17 -9.87
CA PHE A 182 1.70 -0.85 -10.53
C PHE A 182 0.52 -0.59 -11.47
N LEU A 183 -0.36 -1.57 -11.62
CA LEU A 183 -1.48 -1.47 -12.55
C LEU A 183 -2.37 -0.29 -12.15
N TRP A 184 -2.48 0.68 -13.06
CA TRP A 184 -3.23 1.91 -12.79
C TRP A 184 -4.66 1.63 -12.35
N LYS A 185 -5.11 2.31 -11.29
CA LYS A 185 -6.36 2.12 -10.57
C LYS A 185 -6.45 0.84 -9.73
N ALA A 186 -5.81 -0.25 -10.12
CA ALA A 186 -5.94 -1.54 -9.48
C ALA A 186 -4.73 -1.92 -8.61
N GLY A 187 -3.55 -1.35 -8.86
CA GLY A 187 -2.34 -1.51 -8.06
C GLY A 187 -2.23 -0.51 -6.91
N SER A 188 -1.00 -0.13 -6.57
CA SER A 188 -0.71 0.95 -5.61
C SER A 188 -1.37 2.26 -6.04
N LEU A 189 -1.84 3.03 -5.05
CA LEU A 189 -2.48 4.32 -5.31
C LEU A 189 -1.45 5.42 -5.55
N VAL A 190 -0.31 5.32 -4.89
CA VAL A 190 0.78 6.30 -4.96
C VAL A 190 2.12 5.58 -4.98
N ASN A 191 3.05 6.11 -5.78
CA ASN A 191 4.42 5.62 -5.85
C ASN A 191 5.36 6.78 -5.51
N PHE A 192 6.21 6.60 -4.50
CA PHE A 192 7.15 7.58 -4.02
C PHE A 192 8.57 7.27 -4.49
N ALA A 193 9.24 8.28 -5.04
CA ALA A 193 10.67 8.31 -5.32
C ALA A 193 11.32 9.26 -4.31
N MET A 194 12.19 8.77 -3.44
CA MET A 194 12.69 9.54 -2.29
C MET A 194 14.20 9.39 -2.10
N ASP A 195 14.81 10.44 -1.59
CA ASP A 195 16.11 10.39 -0.95
C ASP A 195 16.02 11.02 0.45
N LEU A 196 17.17 11.29 1.09
CA LEU A 196 17.22 11.85 2.44
C LEU A 196 16.68 13.29 2.54
N GLU A 197 16.55 13.98 1.41
CA GLU A 197 16.21 15.41 1.38
C GLU A 197 14.88 15.67 0.66
N GLN A 198 14.55 14.84 -0.33
CA GLN A 198 13.44 15.10 -1.23
C GLN A 198 12.54 13.88 -1.45
N ALA A 199 11.25 14.14 -1.61
CA ALA A 199 10.24 13.16 -1.96
C ALA A 199 9.44 13.64 -3.17
N TYR A 200 9.29 12.77 -4.14
CA TYR A 200 8.44 12.95 -5.31
C TYR A 200 7.45 11.81 -5.40
N MET A 201 6.27 12.08 -5.94
CA MET A 201 5.23 11.06 -6.08
C MET A 201 4.60 11.03 -7.46
N CYS A 202 4.10 9.88 -7.85
CA CYS A 202 3.15 9.74 -8.96
C CYS A 202 2.01 8.78 -8.59
N THR A 203 0.87 8.94 -9.26
CA THR A 203 -0.30 8.06 -9.07
C THR A 203 -0.49 7.09 -10.24
N LYS A 204 0.28 7.25 -11.31
CA LYS A 204 0.21 6.39 -12.51
C LYS A 204 1.58 6.24 -13.11
N LEU A 205 2.04 5.03 -13.26
CA LEU A 205 3.21 4.73 -14.08
C LEU A 205 2.82 4.69 -15.57
N SER A 206 3.66 5.28 -16.42
CA SER A 206 3.50 5.38 -17.87
C SER A 206 4.86 5.23 -18.58
N GLY A 207 5.75 4.39 -18.00
CA GLY A 207 7.12 4.25 -18.50
C GLY A 207 7.88 5.56 -18.45
N SER A 208 8.65 5.88 -19.47
CA SER A 208 9.47 7.10 -19.55
C SER A 208 8.64 8.41 -19.45
N SER A 209 7.35 8.37 -19.76
CA SER A 209 6.44 9.53 -19.66
C SER A 209 5.77 9.67 -18.30
N THR A 210 6.15 8.88 -17.29
CA THR A 210 5.63 9.02 -15.93
C THR A 210 5.95 10.41 -15.39
N PHE A 211 4.91 11.12 -14.92
CA PHE A 211 5.05 12.44 -14.34
C PHE A 211 5.09 12.35 -12.83
N PHE A 212 6.14 12.91 -12.22
CA PHE A 212 6.32 12.98 -10.78
C PHE A 212 6.11 14.41 -10.28
N LEU A 213 5.39 14.56 -9.20
CA LEU A 213 5.15 15.81 -8.49
C LEU A 213 6.02 15.86 -7.21
N PRO A 214 6.59 17.01 -6.86
CA PRO A 214 7.24 17.18 -5.57
C PRO A 214 6.19 17.04 -4.45
N PHE A 215 6.57 16.33 -3.39
CA PHE A 215 5.72 16.04 -2.24
C PHE A 215 6.17 16.77 -0.97
N ASN A 216 7.44 17.15 -0.87
CA ASN A 216 7.97 17.88 0.28
C ASN A 216 7.21 19.19 0.47
N MET A 217 6.68 19.39 1.65
CA MET A 217 6.36 20.72 2.12
C MET A 217 7.67 21.36 2.56
N GLY A 218 8.12 22.41 1.86
CA GLY A 218 9.37 23.09 2.19
C GLY A 218 9.43 23.46 3.68
N CYS A 219 10.60 23.34 4.28
CA CYS A 219 10.85 23.81 5.65
C CYS A 219 10.74 25.34 5.68
N GLY A 220 9.54 25.90 5.86
CA GLY A 220 9.23 27.22 6.39
C GLY A 220 9.90 28.49 5.84
N GLU A 221 10.95 28.41 5.06
CA GLU A 221 11.58 29.55 4.40
C GLU A 221 11.53 29.33 2.89
N GLY A 222 10.38 29.76 2.34
CA GLY A 222 10.10 30.06 0.95
C GLY A 222 11.07 29.55 -0.11
N ILE A 223 11.07 28.27 -0.44
CA ILE A 223 11.43 27.87 -1.80
C ILE A 223 10.15 27.97 -2.62
N GLN A 224 9.99 29.10 -3.28
CA GLN A 224 9.05 29.24 -4.37
C GLN A 224 9.52 28.33 -5.51
N VAL A 225 8.69 27.37 -5.88
CA VAL A 225 8.83 26.56 -7.09
C VAL A 225 8.43 27.42 -8.30
#